data_a5b0fef4a609556eb24be7de93a669cd
#
_entry.id   a5b0fef4a609556eb24be7de93a669cd
#
_cell.length_a   1.000
_cell.length_b   1.000
_cell.length_c   1.000
_cell.angle_alpha   90.00
_cell.angle_beta   90.00
_cell.angle_gamma   90.00
#
_symmetry.space_group_name_H-M   'P 1'
#
loop_
_entity.id
_entity.type
_entity.pdbx_description
1 polymer ?
#
loop_
_entity_poly.entity_id
_entity_poly.type
_entity_poly.pdbx_seq_one_letter_code
_entity_poly.pdbx_strand_id
1 'polypeptide(L)'
;KKEKYLHQIIDTYLKKDIRDLAGIKEIEKFNKLLEVLASQTGQLLNIDELSNTCRLAKQTIQNYLFVLENTYIIRLVKPFFKNLRSELFKRPKIYFYDSGVANLLWLKIISPEILGSIFETAVFSELIKNFDKESVNFWRTKDKKEIDFILKFRDKIIPIETKLNFASCSKRHIN
;
A
#
# COMPACT_ATOMS: atom_id res chain seq x y z
N LYS A 1 4.14 -5.50 -24.20
CA LYS A 1 4.14 -6.91 -23.73
C LYS A 1 3.88 -6.99 -22.24
N LYS A 2 4.61 -6.23 -21.37
CA LYS A 2 4.43 -6.18 -19.90
C LYS A 2 3.02 -5.74 -19.50
N GLU A 3 2.50 -4.68 -20.11
CA GLU A 3 1.16 -4.14 -19.83
C GLU A 3 0.05 -5.18 -20.06
N LYS A 4 0.12 -5.94 -21.15
CA LYS A 4 -0.82 -7.03 -21.44
C LYS A 4 -0.83 -8.10 -20.31
N TYR A 5 0.34 -8.46 -19.78
CA TYR A 5 0.42 -9.40 -18.65
C TYR A 5 -0.18 -8.83 -17.37
N LEU A 6 0.06 -7.55 -17.07
CA LEU A 6 -0.54 -6.90 -15.91
C LEU A 6 -2.06 -6.82 -16.01
N HIS A 7 -2.60 -6.50 -17.20
CA HIS A 7 -4.04 -6.58 -17.45
C HIS A 7 -4.60 -7.99 -17.21
N GLN A 8 -3.92 -9.02 -17.70
CA GLN A 8 -4.34 -10.41 -17.44
C GLN A 8 -4.33 -10.76 -15.95
N ILE A 9 -3.31 -10.34 -15.20
CA ILE A 9 -3.26 -10.54 -13.74
C ILE A 9 -4.44 -9.84 -13.07
N ILE A 10 -4.70 -8.58 -13.41
CA ILE A 10 -5.82 -7.83 -12.83
C ILE A 10 -7.16 -8.47 -13.16
N ASP A 11 -7.40 -8.81 -14.41
CA ASP A 11 -8.70 -9.31 -14.85
C ASP A 11 -8.95 -10.75 -14.40
N THR A 12 -7.94 -11.61 -14.44
CA THR A 12 -8.09 -13.03 -14.07
C THR A 12 -7.93 -13.22 -12.57
N TYR A 13 -6.82 -12.79 -11.99
CA TYR A 13 -6.52 -13.07 -10.58
C TYR A 13 -7.28 -12.14 -9.63
N LEU A 14 -7.18 -10.83 -9.82
CA LEU A 14 -7.83 -9.86 -8.93
C LEU A 14 -9.34 -9.83 -9.08
N LYS A 15 -9.83 -9.65 -10.31
CA LYS A 15 -11.25 -9.42 -10.53
C LYS A 15 -12.09 -10.70 -10.59
N LYS A 16 -11.47 -11.86 -10.85
CA LYS A 16 -12.17 -13.13 -10.92
C LYS A 16 -11.84 -14.02 -9.71
N ASP A 17 -10.61 -14.50 -9.60
CA ASP A 17 -10.25 -15.53 -8.62
C ASP A 17 -10.41 -15.03 -7.16
N ILE A 18 -9.91 -13.81 -6.87
CA ILE A 18 -10.06 -13.22 -5.52
C ILE A 18 -11.51 -12.90 -5.22
N ARG A 19 -12.25 -12.38 -6.20
CA ARG A 19 -13.67 -12.13 -6.06
C ARG A 19 -14.44 -13.41 -5.70
N ASP A 20 -14.17 -14.49 -6.42
CA ASP A 20 -14.86 -15.76 -6.21
C ASP A 20 -14.45 -16.39 -4.86
N LEU A 21 -13.18 -16.32 -4.49
CA LEU A 21 -12.66 -16.77 -3.19
C LEU A 21 -13.30 -16.02 -2.01
N ALA A 22 -13.47 -14.70 -2.16
CA ALA A 22 -14.03 -13.85 -1.10
C ALA A 22 -15.58 -13.81 -1.10
N GLY A 23 -16.25 -14.50 -2.03
CA GLY A 23 -17.71 -14.47 -2.17
C GLY A 23 -18.24 -13.06 -2.44
N ILE A 24 -17.54 -12.25 -3.21
CA ILE A 24 -17.86 -10.85 -3.46
C ILE A 24 -19.10 -10.75 -4.34
N LYS A 25 -20.18 -10.22 -3.77
CA LYS A 25 -21.46 -10.06 -4.48
C LYS A 25 -21.53 -8.74 -5.27
N GLU A 26 -20.98 -7.67 -4.71
CA GLU A 26 -21.03 -6.32 -5.30
C GLU A 26 -19.76 -6.02 -6.12
N ILE A 27 -19.66 -6.62 -7.29
CA ILE A 27 -18.45 -6.62 -8.13
C ILE A 27 -17.99 -5.20 -8.51
N GLU A 28 -18.93 -4.34 -8.91
CA GLU A 28 -18.60 -2.96 -9.30
C GLU A 28 -18.03 -2.15 -8.13
N LYS A 29 -18.62 -2.30 -6.95
CA LYS A 29 -18.12 -1.62 -5.75
C LYS A 29 -16.75 -2.16 -5.30
N PHE A 30 -16.52 -3.46 -5.46
CA PHE A 30 -15.20 -4.06 -5.21
C PHE A 30 -14.15 -3.53 -6.20
N ASN A 31 -14.46 -3.48 -7.49
CA ASN A 31 -13.56 -2.90 -8.48
C ASN A 31 -13.26 -1.44 -8.17
N LYS A 32 -14.28 -0.67 -7.79
CA LYS A 32 -14.09 0.71 -7.32
C LYS A 32 -13.20 0.80 -6.11
N LEU A 33 -13.35 -0.10 -5.14
CA LEU A 33 -12.46 -0.17 -3.97
C LEU A 33 -11.01 -0.41 -4.39
N LEU A 34 -10.74 -1.35 -5.31
CA LEU A 34 -9.39 -1.60 -5.82
C LEU A 34 -8.76 -0.35 -6.46
N GLU A 35 -9.51 0.40 -7.24
CA GLU A 35 -9.05 1.64 -7.86
C GLU A 35 -8.73 2.73 -6.84
N VAL A 36 -9.61 2.90 -5.84
CA VAL A 36 -9.40 3.87 -4.76
C VAL A 36 -8.19 3.49 -3.92
N LEU A 37 -8.05 2.20 -3.55
CA LEU A 37 -6.88 1.71 -2.81
C LEU A 37 -5.57 1.93 -3.60
N ALA A 38 -5.60 1.72 -4.91
CA ALA A 38 -4.43 1.95 -5.77
C ALA A 38 -4.03 3.43 -5.81
N SER A 39 -5.01 4.34 -5.88
CA SER A 39 -4.75 5.79 -5.83
C SER A 39 -4.26 6.28 -4.46
N GLN A 40 -4.52 5.51 -3.40
CA GLN A 40 -4.10 5.79 -2.03
C GLN A 40 -2.86 4.99 -1.59
N THR A 41 -2.15 4.33 -2.52
CA THR A 41 -0.91 3.60 -2.17
C THR A 41 0.10 4.56 -1.53
N GLY A 42 0.76 4.13 -0.44
CA GLY A 42 1.64 4.97 0.37
C GLY A 42 0.93 5.89 1.37
N GLN A 43 -0.41 5.94 1.38
CA GLN A 43 -1.19 6.81 2.27
C GLN A 43 -1.77 6.06 3.48
N LEU A 44 -2.13 6.82 4.51
CA LEU A 44 -2.80 6.28 5.69
C LEU A 44 -4.21 5.79 5.34
N LEU A 45 -4.50 4.54 5.67
CA LEU A 45 -5.80 3.93 5.45
C LEU A 45 -6.90 4.63 6.25
N ASN A 46 -7.99 5.01 5.59
CA ASN A 46 -9.17 5.58 6.21
C ASN A 46 -10.43 4.81 5.82
N ILE A 47 -10.89 3.94 6.73
CA ILE A 47 -12.07 3.07 6.49
C ILE A 47 -13.35 3.90 6.28
N ASP A 48 -13.50 5.03 6.96
CA ASP A 48 -14.69 5.89 6.83
C ASP A 48 -14.76 6.53 5.44
N GLU A 49 -13.62 7.02 4.96
CA GLU A 49 -13.50 7.57 3.62
C GLU A 49 -13.76 6.53 2.53
N LEU A 50 -13.18 5.33 2.67
CA LEU A 50 -13.42 4.21 1.75
C LEU A 50 -14.90 3.80 1.74
N SER A 51 -15.53 3.72 2.92
CA SER A 51 -16.95 3.39 3.08
C SER A 51 -17.83 4.37 2.30
N ASN A 52 -17.58 5.66 2.46
CA ASN A 52 -18.33 6.70 1.78
C ASN A 52 -18.09 6.71 0.26
N THR A 53 -16.82 6.60 -0.15
CA THR A 53 -16.44 6.67 -1.58
C THR A 53 -16.92 5.46 -2.37
N CYS A 54 -16.81 4.26 -1.79
CA CYS A 54 -17.19 3.01 -2.46
C CYS A 54 -18.65 2.60 -2.21
N ARG A 55 -19.36 3.32 -1.33
CA ARG A 55 -20.73 2.99 -0.89
C ARG A 55 -20.83 1.53 -0.39
N LEU A 56 -19.87 1.16 0.46
CA LEU A 56 -19.78 -0.15 1.11
C LEU A 56 -19.83 0.03 2.63
N ALA A 57 -20.42 -0.93 3.32
CA ALA A 57 -20.37 -0.96 4.79
C ALA A 57 -18.92 -1.12 5.26
N LYS A 58 -18.54 -0.47 6.37
CA LYS A 58 -17.20 -0.56 6.95
C LYS A 58 -16.74 -2.01 7.17
N GLN A 59 -17.65 -2.86 7.67
CA GLN A 59 -17.36 -4.29 7.86
C GLN A 59 -17.03 -4.99 6.54
N THR A 60 -17.73 -4.66 5.47
CA THR A 60 -17.46 -5.22 4.13
C THR A 60 -16.08 -4.81 3.63
N ILE A 61 -15.70 -3.51 3.82
CA ILE A 61 -14.36 -3.04 3.48
C ILE A 61 -13.29 -3.77 4.28
N GLN A 62 -13.47 -3.93 5.59
CA GLN A 62 -12.54 -4.66 6.44
C GLN A 62 -12.36 -6.12 5.98
N ASN A 63 -13.45 -6.79 5.61
CA ASN A 63 -13.39 -8.14 5.05
C ASN A 63 -12.64 -8.18 3.72
N TYR A 64 -12.88 -7.22 2.83
CA TYR A 64 -12.17 -7.14 1.55
C TYR A 64 -10.68 -6.83 1.72
N LEU A 65 -10.33 -5.92 2.62
CA LEU A 65 -8.93 -5.64 2.95
C LEU A 65 -8.23 -6.87 3.52
N PHE A 66 -8.90 -7.62 4.40
CA PHE A 66 -8.38 -8.88 4.94
C PHE A 66 -8.09 -9.90 3.84
N VAL A 67 -9.00 -10.08 2.88
CA VAL A 67 -8.78 -10.98 1.75
C VAL A 67 -7.62 -10.50 0.89
N LEU A 68 -7.60 -9.21 0.51
CA LEU A 68 -6.55 -8.62 -0.32
C LEU A 68 -5.17 -8.71 0.34
N GLU A 69 -5.08 -8.59 1.66
CA GLU A 69 -3.83 -8.73 2.40
C GLU A 69 -3.36 -10.20 2.44
N ASN A 70 -4.28 -11.16 2.67
CA ASN A 70 -3.96 -12.58 2.71
C ASN A 70 -3.69 -13.20 1.33
N THR A 71 -4.10 -12.54 0.26
CA THR A 71 -3.82 -12.94 -1.12
C THR A 71 -2.64 -12.17 -1.73
N TYR A 72 -1.86 -11.45 -0.91
CA TYR A 72 -0.65 -10.72 -1.33
C TYR A 72 -0.90 -9.68 -2.42
N ILE A 73 -2.06 -9.05 -2.42
CA ILE A 73 -2.35 -7.92 -3.31
C ILE A 73 -1.92 -6.62 -2.66
N ILE A 74 -2.29 -6.44 -1.39
CA ILE A 74 -1.92 -5.28 -0.60
C ILE A 74 -1.25 -5.69 0.71
N ARG A 75 -0.55 -4.75 1.33
CA ARG A 75 -0.05 -4.84 2.69
C ARG A 75 -0.46 -3.61 3.47
N LEU A 76 -0.92 -3.83 4.69
CA LEU A 76 -1.16 -2.77 5.68
C LEU A 76 0.08 -2.63 6.54
N VAL A 77 0.93 -1.66 6.20
CA VAL A 77 2.18 -1.39 6.93
C VAL A 77 1.86 -0.60 8.19
N LYS A 78 2.25 -1.17 9.32
CA LYS A 78 2.02 -0.57 10.64
C LYS A 78 3.04 0.53 10.94
N PRO A 79 2.66 1.55 11.72
CA PRO A 79 3.62 2.54 12.17
C PRO A 79 4.60 1.92 13.19
N PHE A 80 5.85 2.39 13.16
CA PHE A 80 6.88 2.00 14.12
C PHE A 80 6.66 2.71 15.46
N PHE A 81 6.58 1.96 16.55
CA PHE A 81 6.52 2.49 17.90
C PHE A 81 7.44 1.73 18.84
N LYS A 82 7.99 2.46 19.82
CA LYS A 82 8.68 1.86 20.97
C LYS A 82 7.70 1.20 21.95
N ASN A 83 6.41 1.55 21.91
CA ASN A 83 5.39 1.11 22.87
C ASN A 83 4.23 0.42 22.16
N LEU A 84 4.03 -0.89 22.37
CA LEU A 84 2.98 -1.73 21.76
C LEU A 84 1.56 -1.18 21.91
N ARG A 85 1.24 -0.52 23.03
CA ARG A 85 -0.08 0.10 23.24
C ARG A 85 -0.39 1.22 22.26
N SER A 86 0.62 1.95 21.80
CA SER A 86 0.45 3.06 20.84
C SER A 86 0.29 2.55 19.40
N GLU A 87 0.77 1.34 19.12
CA GLU A 87 0.73 0.71 17.78
C GLU A 87 -0.69 0.32 17.38
N LEU A 88 -1.50 -0.15 18.33
CA LEU A 88 -2.84 -0.70 18.07
C LEU A 88 -3.87 0.36 17.62
N PHE A 89 -3.64 1.64 17.87
CA PHE A 89 -4.63 2.70 17.63
C PHE A 89 -4.30 3.62 16.45
N LYS A 90 -3.20 3.40 15.74
CA LYS A 90 -2.83 4.25 14.60
C LYS A 90 -3.11 3.55 13.28
N ARG A 91 -3.60 4.36 12.33
CA ARG A 91 -3.94 3.91 10.98
C ARG A 91 -2.69 3.40 10.27
N PRO A 92 -2.74 2.21 9.64
CA PRO A 92 -1.65 1.74 8.80
C PRO A 92 -1.58 2.53 7.49
N LYS A 93 -0.43 2.49 6.83
CA LYS A 93 -0.31 2.85 5.42
C LYS A 93 -0.65 1.63 4.56
N ILE A 94 -1.27 1.87 3.39
CA ILE A 94 -1.52 0.82 2.42
C ILE A 94 -0.45 0.83 1.34
N TYR A 95 0.03 -0.36 0.96
CA TYR A 95 0.90 -0.57 -0.20
C TYR A 95 0.42 -1.77 -1.01
N PHE A 96 0.58 -1.69 -2.33
CA PHE A 96 0.45 -2.86 -3.19
C PHE A 96 1.76 -3.65 -3.23
N TYR A 97 1.66 -4.97 -3.35
CA TYR A 97 2.85 -5.84 -3.52
C TYR A 97 3.52 -5.62 -4.88
N ASP A 98 2.78 -5.18 -5.88
CA ASP A 98 3.28 -4.86 -7.23
C ASP A 98 2.91 -3.43 -7.61
N SER A 99 3.93 -2.59 -7.82
CA SER A 99 3.76 -1.18 -8.20
C SER A 99 3.17 -1.00 -9.59
N GLY A 100 3.37 -1.96 -10.50
CA GLY A 100 2.78 -1.95 -11.84
C GLY A 100 1.28 -2.22 -11.79
N VAL A 101 0.84 -3.16 -10.92
CA VAL A 101 -0.58 -3.41 -10.65
C VAL A 101 -1.23 -2.16 -10.05
N ALA A 102 -0.61 -1.53 -9.06
CA ALA A 102 -1.12 -0.30 -8.47
C ALA A 102 -1.27 0.82 -9.52
N ASN A 103 -0.23 1.03 -10.33
CA ASN A 103 -0.23 2.04 -11.38
C ASN A 103 -1.36 1.79 -12.39
N LEU A 104 -1.50 0.56 -12.89
CA LEU A 104 -2.50 0.22 -13.89
C LEU A 104 -3.93 0.28 -13.34
N LEU A 105 -4.16 -0.10 -12.08
CA LEU A 105 -5.46 0.06 -11.42
C LEU A 105 -5.84 1.53 -11.27
N TRP A 106 -4.87 2.37 -10.92
CA TRP A 106 -5.10 3.80 -10.69
C TRP A 106 -5.26 4.58 -12.00
N LEU A 107 -4.22 4.53 -12.87
CA LEU A 107 -4.15 5.38 -14.06
C LEU A 107 -4.75 4.74 -15.31
N LYS A 108 -5.11 3.45 -15.28
CA LYS A 108 -5.59 2.64 -16.40
C LYS A 108 -4.58 2.45 -17.53
N ILE A 109 -3.40 3.05 -17.41
CA ILE A 109 -2.27 2.97 -18.34
C ILE A 109 -0.98 2.85 -17.53
N ILE A 110 0.06 2.31 -18.12
CA ILE A 110 1.41 2.43 -17.57
C ILE A 110 1.96 3.79 -18.00
N SER A 111 1.90 4.75 -17.07
CA SER A 111 2.43 6.08 -17.31
C SER A 111 3.94 6.05 -17.49
N PRO A 112 4.51 6.79 -18.47
CA PRO A 112 5.97 7.02 -18.54
C PRO A 112 6.48 7.88 -17.38
N GLU A 113 5.61 8.70 -16.78
CA GLU A 113 5.93 9.49 -15.59
C GLU A 113 5.73 8.66 -14.33
N ILE A 114 6.77 8.60 -13.50
CA ILE A 114 6.73 7.89 -12.23
C ILE A 114 6.19 8.83 -11.16
N LEU A 115 5.04 8.50 -10.59
CA LEU A 115 4.50 9.20 -9.44
C LEU A 115 5.27 8.82 -8.16
N GLY A 116 5.44 9.78 -7.25
CA GLY A 116 6.16 9.55 -5.99
C GLY A 116 5.63 8.37 -5.18
N SER A 117 4.29 8.23 -5.08
CA SER A 117 3.64 7.11 -4.38
C SER A 117 3.85 5.75 -5.06
N ILE A 118 3.93 5.72 -6.40
CA ILE A 118 4.24 4.49 -7.17
C ILE A 118 5.72 4.12 -6.98
N PHE A 119 6.63 5.10 -6.95
CA PHE A 119 8.03 4.87 -6.63
C PHE A 119 8.22 4.36 -5.20
N GLU A 120 7.56 4.99 -4.22
CA GLU A 120 7.55 4.53 -2.83
C GLU A 120 7.02 3.08 -2.73
N THR A 121 5.95 2.75 -3.48
CA THR A 121 5.43 1.39 -3.57
C THR A 121 6.43 0.41 -4.20
N ALA A 122 7.19 0.82 -5.20
CA ALA A 122 8.24 -0.01 -5.79
C ALA A 122 9.37 -0.29 -4.78
N VAL A 123 9.79 0.71 -4.01
CA VAL A 123 10.76 0.53 -2.92
C VAL A 123 10.21 -0.42 -1.86
N PHE A 124 8.94 -0.25 -1.45
CA PHE A 124 8.27 -1.20 -0.55
C PHE A 124 8.32 -2.63 -1.09
N SER A 125 7.98 -2.83 -2.36
CA SER A 125 8.02 -4.15 -3.02
C SER A 125 9.40 -4.80 -2.94
N GLU A 126 10.47 -4.03 -3.13
CA GLU A 126 11.85 -4.54 -3.00
C GLU A 126 12.22 -4.83 -1.55
N LEU A 127 11.77 -4.04 -0.58
CA LEU A 127 12.01 -4.31 0.83
C LEU A 127 11.41 -5.63 1.27
N ILE A 128 10.14 -5.92 0.93
CA ILE A 128 9.47 -7.15 1.36
C ILE A 128 9.90 -8.41 0.61
N LYS A 129 10.59 -8.28 -0.52
CA LYS A 129 11.25 -9.41 -1.21
C LYS A 129 12.53 -9.86 -0.51
N ASN A 130 13.21 -8.93 0.17
CA ASN A 130 14.53 -9.16 0.75
C ASN A 130 14.50 -9.26 2.28
N PHE A 131 13.44 -8.77 2.93
CA PHE A 131 13.29 -8.73 4.38
C PHE A 131 11.91 -9.25 4.79
N ASP A 132 11.80 -9.69 6.04
CA ASP A 132 10.51 -10.07 6.60
C ASP A 132 9.54 -8.88 6.55
N LYS A 133 8.34 -9.11 6.04
CA LYS A 133 7.29 -8.10 5.92
C LYS A 133 6.90 -7.46 7.26
N GLU A 134 7.06 -8.17 8.38
CA GLU A 134 6.81 -7.64 9.73
C GLU A 134 7.94 -6.73 10.23
N SER A 135 9.11 -6.75 9.58
CA SER A 135 10.24 -5.89 9.89
C SER A 135 10.14 -4.51 9.23
N VAL A 136 9.23 -4.35 8.25
CA VAL A 136 9.02 -3.08 7.53
C VAL A 136 7.86 -2.33 8.17
N ASN A 137 8.15 -1.16 8.69
CA ASN A 137 7.21 -0.24 9.32
C ASN A 137 7.36 1.16 8.68
N PHE A 138 6.53 2.13 9.04
CA PHE A 138 6.77 3.55 8.76
C PHE A 138 6.81 4.33 10.07
N TRP A 139 7.28 5.58 10.05
CA TRP A 139 7.23 6.43 11.23
C TRP A 139 6.59 7.77 10.91
N ARG A 140 5.70 8.23 11.80
CA ARG A 140 5.02 9.52 11.64
C ARG A 140 4.68 10.13 12.99
N THR A 141 4.95 11.44 13.13
CA THR A 141 4.56 12.24 14.30
C THR A 141 3.14 12.82 14.12
N LYS A 142 2.62 13.39 15.23
CA LYS A 142 1.38 14.17 15.21
C LYS A 142 1.50 15.40 14.30
N ASP A 143 2.67 16.01 14.26
CA ASP A 143 2.98 17.20 13.45
C ASP A 143 3.28 16.86 11.99
N LYS A 144 2.90 15.66 11.53
CA LYS A 144 3.02 15.17 10.16
C LYS A 144 4.47 15.01 9.65
N LYS A 145 5.49 15.02 10.53
CA LYS A 145 6.84 14.58 10.14
C LYS A 145 6.79 13.09 9.91
N GLU A 146 7.39 12.62 8.82
CA GLU A 146 7.28 11.23 8.38
C GLU A 146 8.62 10.71 7.89
N ILE A 147 8.84 9.40 8.07
CA ILE A 147 9.87 8.60 7.43
C ILE A 147 9.14 7.47 6.72
N ASP A 148 9.36 7.32 5.42
CA ASP A 148 8.60 6.43 4.57
C ASP A 148 8.68 4.98 5.05
N PHE A 149 9.90 4.50 5.37
CA PHE A 149 10.06 3.16 5.93
C PHE A 149 11.06 3.15 7.10
N ILE A 150 10.76 2.31 8.08
CA ILE A 150 11.64 1.89 9.17
C ILE A 150 11.86 0.39 9.03
N LEU A 151 13.06 0.00 8.66
CA LEU A 151 13.44 -1.41 8.56
C LEU A 151 14.12 -1.85 9.87
N LYS A 152 13.53 -2.88 10.50
CA LYS A 152 14.16 -3.60 11.63
C LYS A 152 14.99 -4.73 11.05
N PHE A 153 16.29 -4.62 11.11
CA PHE A 153 17.19 -5.65 10.61
C PHE A 153 18.25 -6.01 11.67
N ARG A 154 18.18 -7.23 12.20
CA ARG A 154 18.95 -7.65 13.38
C ARG A 154 18.68 -6.67 14.53
N ASP A 155 19.72 -6.14 15.16
CA ASP A 155 19.63 -5.16 16.27
C ASP A 155 19.62 -3.70 15.79
N LYS A 156 19.46 -3.48 14.47
CA LYS A 156 19.48 -2.13 13.87
C LYS A 156 18.10 -1.69 13.43
N ILE A 157 17.86 -0.40 13.60
CA ILE A 157 16.70 0.32 13.05
C ILE A 157 17.22 1.22 11.94
N ILE A 158 16.80 0.96 10.72
CA ILE A 158 17.29 1.66 9.51
C ILE A 158 16.13 2.50 8.98
N PRO A 159 16.21 3.84 9.08
CA PRO A 159 15.25 4.73 8.43
C PRO A 159 15.56 4.82 6.92
N ILE A 160 14.50 4.78 6.12
CA ILE A 160 14.59 4.87 4.66
C ILE A 160 13.60 5.93 4.20
N GLU A 161 14.11 6.92 3.46
CA GLU A 161 13.34 7.98 2.83
C GLU A 161 13.42 7.83 1.31
N THR A 162 12.29 7.89 0.62
CA THR A 162 12.21 7.71 -0.83
C THR A 162 12.08 9.05 -1.55
N LYS A 163 12.92 9.32 -2.54
CA LYS A 163 12.87 10.55 -3.33
C LYS A 163 13.12 10.25 -4.80
N LEU A 164 12.23 10.73 -5.66
CA LEU A 164 12.41 10.62 -7.12
C LEU A 164 13.56 11.50 -7.66
N ASN A 165 13.90 12.57 -6.93
CA ASN A 165 14.90 13.53 -7.36
C ASN A 165 15.84 13.86 -6.21
N PHE A 166 17.16 13.76 -6.43
CA PHE A 166 18.19 14.10 -5.43
C PHE A 166 18.15 15.56 -4.99
N ALA A 167 17.71 16.49 -5.85
CA ALA A 167 17.57 17.90 -5.52
C ALA A 167 16.52 18.15 -4.40
N SER A 168 15.61 17.19 -4.13
CA SER A 168 14.62 17.26 -3.07
C SER A 168 15.09 16.67 -1.73
N CYS A 169 16.28 16.07 -1.68
CA CYS A 169 16.88 15.56 -0.45
C CYS A 169 17.35 16.72 0.43
N SER A 170 16.65 17.00 1.52
CA SER A 170 17.12 17.99 2.47
C SER A 170 18.21 17.37 3.36
N LYS A 171 19.27 18.15 3.68
CA LYS A 171 20.37 17.76 4.57
C LYS A 171 19.90 17.35 6.00
N ARG A 172 18.65 17.58 6.34
CA ARG A 172 18.07 17.26 7.66
C ARG A 172 17.89 15.76 7.92
N HIS A 173 18.03 14.93 6.89
CA HIS A 173 17.84 13.47 6.99
C HIS A 173 19.16 12.69 7.04
N ILE A 174 20.32 13.37 7.09
CA ILE A 174 21.64 12.73 6.99
C ILE A 174 22.40 12.71 8.33
N ASN A 175 21.83 13.24 9.40
CA ASN A 175 22.44 13.24 10.76
C ASN A 175 21.76 12.21 11.68
#